data_d2e5c814968325d45d5a07c01aee8fe9
#
_entry.id   d2e5c814968325d45d5a07c01aee8fe9
#
_cell.length_a   1.000
_cell.length_b   1.000
_cell.length_c   1.000
_cell.angle_alpha   90.00
_cell.angle_beta   90.00
_cell.angle_gamma   90.00
#
_symmetry.space_group_name_H-M   'P 1'
#
loop_
_entity.id
_entity.type
_entity.pdbx_description
1 polymer ?
#
loop_
_entity_poly.entity_id
_entity_poly.type
_entity_poly.pdbx_seq_one_letter_code
_entity_poly.pdbx_strand_id
1 'polypeptide(L)'
;MKRKVAIATVVAMMLGLTACGNADTKQTVSTAQESQAQTAEPAASTEQPQAPAEPTEVVWWTYFGDTNIGYLQNVIDAFNESQQNYHVTIEYQGKQSEMNAKIQSTAQQDLPALFSGAVENVAMYANADYCADLQQYIDKDTNGWKELEDTWDAIRSAYCDNEGNQIGYPIGYSYPGVYYNADIFKEAGIDPASVKSYSDLYKVSKKLVDGGYTKYGIGFHADGFYFNAALGREGLQAYDNNNGLGADAITKCLYTSDEKVDAAITNMLGVYQKLHAENLCVPYGSDYQAEIIPQLASGDCAMMMGVVSMTTKVLDSVNGAFEVGILPMLSATEDGKRTGEPAGGTGTFIGNNGNADQMQGAYEFIKFASTGDQAAYFATQTGYLAPNQEAYQSDVYQDYVKNSFPAVSTIYESLAASDDSATNPYIPISNEMKAANSLAIETVAADPKADIQGVIKTAQESIQEAIDLYNQSNQ
;
A
#
# COMPACT_ATOMS: atom_id res chain seq x y z
N MET A 1 1.44 -29.13 -39.87
CA MET A 1 -0.02 -28.96 -40.05
C MET A 1 -0.43 -27.59 -39.51
N LYS A 2 -0.76 -26.69 -40.42
CA LYS A 2 -1.14 -25.30 -40.10
C LYS A 2 -2.65 -25.26 -39.82
N ARG A 3 -3.08 -24.78 -38.66
CA ARG A 3 -4.50 -24.40 -38.46
C ARG A 3 -4.57 -22.89 -38.30
N LYS A 4 -5.22 -22.28 -39.28
CA LYS A 4 -5.65 -20.88 -39.28
C LYS A 4 -6.95 -20.79 -38.45
N VAL A 5 -7.04 -19.82 -37.57
CA VAL A 5 -8.29 -19.44 -36.90
C VAL A 5 -8.73 -18.10 -37.51
N ALA A 6 -9.94 -18.08 -37.99
CA ALA A 6 -10.56 -16.95 -38.67
C ALA A 6 -11.23 -16.02 -37.61
N ILE A 7 -11.01 -14.72 -37.79
CA ILE A 7 -11.69 -13.64 -37.06
C ILE A 7 -13.04 -13.39 -37.78
N ALA A 8 -14.13 -13.50 -37.03
CA ALA A 8 -15.45 -13.11 -37.49
C ALA A 8 -15.85 -11.76 -36.91
N THR A 9 -15.92 -10.76 -37.74
CA THR A 9 -16.43 -9.43 -37.48
C THR A 9 -17.95 -9.45 -37.55
N VAL A 10 -18.65 -9.03 -36.49
CA VAL A 10 -20.10 -8.83 -36.51
C VAL A 10 -20.38 -7.32 -36.52
N VAL A 11 -20.91 -6.87 -37.64
CA VAL A 11 -21.51 -5.54 -37.83
C VAL A 11 -23.01 -5.69 -37.55
N ALA A 12 -23.55 -4.92 -36.61
CA ALA A 12 -24.99 -4.82 -36.39
C ALA A 12 -25.49 -3.43 -36.78
N MET A 13 -26.44 -3.44 -37.70
CA MET A 13 -27.10 -2.27 -38.30
C MET A 13 -28.10 -1.63 -37.34
N MET A 14 -28.18 -0.31 -37.43
CA MET A 14 -29.29 0.51 -36.96
C MET A 14 -30.52 0.31 -37.86
N LEU A 15 -31.69 0.36 -37.28
CA LEU A 15 -32.94 0.74 -37.95
C LEU A 15 -33.81 1.54 -36.99
N GLY A 16 -34.09 2.77 -37.40
CA GLY A 16 -34.98 3.68 -36.73
C GLY A 16 -36.44 3.44 -37.07
N LEU A 17 -37.29 3.94 -36.22
CA LEU A 17 -38.71 4.15 -36.56
C LEU A 17 -39.19 5.46 -35.91
N THR A 18 -39.53 6.39 -36.80
CA THR A 18 -40.27 7.63 -36.54
C THR A 18 -41.77 7.34 -36.42
N ALA A 19 -42.44 8.03 -35.50
CA ALA A 19 -43.90 8.26 -35.63
C ALA A 19 -44.26 9.65 -35.10
N CYS A 20 -44.82 10.43 -35.98
CA CYS A 20 -45.42 11.75 -35.81
C CYS A 20 -46.77 11.68 -35.10
N GLY A 21 -47.18 12.77 -34.44
CA GLY A 21 -48.53 13.02 -34.01
C GLY A 21 -48.71 14.50 -33.60
N ASN A 22 -49.42 15.23 -34.47
CA ASN A 22 -49.62 16.67 -34.50
C ASN A 22 -50.86 17.15 -33.72
N ALA A 23 -50.92 18.46 -33.53
CA ALA A 23 -52.06 19.38 -33.38
C ALA A 23 -52.44 19.81 -31.94
N ASP A 24 -52.84 21.00 -31.62
CA ASP A 24 -53.02 22.28 -32.32
C ASP A 24 -53.23 23.42 -31.32
N THR A 25 -52.74 24.55 -31.70
CA THR A 25 -53.05 25.95 -31.43
C THR A 25 -54.25 26.31 -30.54
N LYS A 26 -54.08 27.31 -29.60
CA LYS A 26 -54.79 28.59 -29.67
C LYS A 26 -54.20 29.67 -28.75
N GLN A 27 -53.78 30.76 -29.39
CA GLN A 27 -53.57 32.10 -28.83
C GLN A 27 -54.89 32.71 -28.37
N THR A 28 -54.86 33.48 -27.28
CA THR A 28 -55.73 34.68 -27.16
C THR A 28 -54.99 35.75 -26.35
N VAL A 29 -54.86 36.89 -26.96
CA VAL A 29 -54.38 38.18 -26.46
C VAL A 29 -55.59 38.88 -25.85
N SER A 30 -55.44 39.55 -24.69
CA SER A 30 -56.12 40.82 -24.42
C SER A 30 -55.70 41.48 -23.09
N THR A 31 -55.16 42.64 -23.25
CA THR A 31 -55.37 44.01 -22.69
C THR A 31 -55.12 44.25 -21.21
N ALA A 32 -54.30 45.29 -21.03
CA ALA A 32 -53.94 45.98 -19.85
C ALA A 32 -55.14 46.70 -19.18
N GLN A 33 -55.10 46.79 -17.87
CA GLN A 33 -55.69 47.91 -17.14
C GLN A 33 -54.92 48.22 -15.88
N GLU A 34 -54.43 49.47 -15.80
CA GLU A 34 -53.89 50.10 -14.58
C GLU A 34 -54.96 50.21 -13.51
N SER A 35 -54.60 50.01 -12.25
CA SER A 35 -55.09 50.86 -11.17
C SER A 35 -54.44 50.55 -9.78
N GLN A 36 -53.88 51.58 -9.21
CA GLN A 36 -53.80 51.96 -7.79
C GLN A 36 -52.90 51.15 -6.83
N ALA A 37 -51.92 51.92 -6.36
CA ALA A 37 -51.10 51.70 -5.19
C ALA A 37 -51.93 51.59 -3.91
N GLN A 38 -51.69 50.53 -3.14
CA GLN A 38 -51.98 50.47 -1.70
C GLN A 38 -50.69 49.99 -0.99
N THR A 39 -50.20 50.88 -0.13
CA THR A 39 -49.15 50.64 0.84
C THR A 39 -49.57 49.48 1.79
N ALA A 40 -48.83 48.37 1.71
CA ALA A 40 -48.93 47.31 2.74
C ALA A 40 -47.56 47.25 3.45
N GLU A 41 -47.62 47.24 4.78
CA GLU A 41 -46.53 47.03 5.73
C GLU A 41 -45.75 45.75 5.39
N PRO A 42 -44.41 45.69 5.71
CA PRO A 42 -43.62 44.51 5.47
C PRO A 42 -44.09 43.39 6.41
N ALA A 43 -44.72 42.36 5.85
CA ALA A 43 -44.94 41.10 6.54
C ALA A 43 -43.54 40.49 6.84
N ALA A 44 -43.30 40.22 8.14
CA ALA A 44 -42.17 39.42 8.57
C ALA A 44 -42.18 38.08 7.82
N SER A 45 -41.16 37.87 6.96
CA SER A 45 -40.92 36.58 6.40
C SER A 45 -40.49 35.64 7.52
N THR A 46 -41.40 34.76 7.93
CA THR A 46 -41.05 33.55 8.65
C THR A 46 -40.17 32.73 7.69
N GLU A 47 -38.84 32.77 7.87
CA GLU A 47 -37.97 31.75 7.31
C GLU A 47 -38.50 30.39 7.77
N GLN A 48 -39.02 29.61 6.83
CA GLN A 48 -39.22 28.20 7.04
C GLN A 48 -37.85 27.58 7.32
N PRO A 49 -37.74 26.70 8.32
CA PRO A 49 -36.50 25.95 8.50
C PRO A 49 -36.20 25.25 7.18
N GLN A 50 -35.10 25.63 6.56
CA GLN A 50 -34.55 24.95 5.37
C GLN A 50 -34.29 23.49 5.80
N ALA A 51 -34.83 22.52 5.07
CA ALA A 51 -34.49 21.12 5.32
C ALA A 51 -32.97 20.99 5.35
N PRO A 52 -32.40 20.16 6.23
CA PRO A 52 -30.97 19.92 6.20
C PRO A 52 -30.55 19.55 4.77
N ALA A 53 -29.48 20.15 4.27
CA ALA A 53 -28.92 19.77 2.97
C ALA A 53 -28.57 18.27 3.04
N GLU A 54 -28.84 17.53 1.96
CA GLU A 54 -28.37 16.13 1.88
C GLU A 54 -26.84 16.11 1.98
N PRO A 55 -26.25 15.14 2.70
CA PRO A 55 -24.80 15.06 2.82
C PRO A 55 -24.14 14.85 1.45
N THR A 56 -22.95 15.38 1.29
CA THR A 56 -22.13 15.14 0.10
C THR A 56 -21.65 13.68 0.10
N GLU A 57 -21.97 12.94 -0.97
CA GLU A 57 -21.52 11.55 -1.12
C GLU A 57 -20.03 11.49 -1.45
N VAL A 58 -19.28 10.69 -0.70
CA VAL A 58 -17.83 10.46 -0.83
C VAL A 58 -17.60 8.98 -1.09
N VAL A 59 -17.32 8.61 -2.32
CA VAL A 59 -17.05 7.23 -2.71
C VAL A 59 -15.57 6.91 -2.48
N TRP A 60 -15.30 5.80 -1.79
CA TRP A 60 -13.96 5.28 -1.56
C TRP A 60 -13.74 3.97 -2.32
N TRP A 61 -12.83 3.97 -3.28
CA TRP A 61 -12.36 2.74 -3.93
C TRP A 61 -11.23 2.10 -3.12
N THR A 62 -11.37 0.80 -2.85
CA THR A 62 -10.39 0.06 -2.07
C THR A 62 -10.11 -1.32 -2.65
N TYR A 63 -8.89 -1.83 -2.40
CA TYR A 63 -8.53 -3.22 -2.60
C TYR A 63 -8.48 -4.03 -1.28
N PHE A 64 -8.87 -3.44 -0.17
CA PHE A 64 -9.11 -4.20 1.06
C PHE A 64 -10.33 -5.10 0.86
N GLY A 65 -10.09 -6.40 0.85
CA GLY A 65 -11.13 -7.41 0.74
C GLY A 65 -11.31 -8.20 2.03
N ASP A 66 -12.02 -9.30 1.93
CA ASP A 66 -12.29 -10.24 3.01
C ASP A 66 -12.83 -9.55 4.28
N THR A 67 -12.27 -9.90 5.44
CA THR A 67 -12.67 -9.31 6.73
C THR A 67 -12.24 -7.85 6.89
N ASN A 68 -11.17 -7.42 6.22
CA ASN A 68 -10.62 -6.06 6.40
C ASN A 68 -11.59 -4.98 5.93
N ILE A 69 -12.38 -5.25 4.87
CA ILE A 69 -13.40 -4.29 4.41
C ILE A 69 -14.49 -4.07 5.47
N GLY A 70 -14.82 -5.11 6.27
CA GLY A 70 -15.77 -4.99 7.38
C GLY A 70 -15.26 -4.09 8.50
N TYR A 71 -13.96 -4.14 8.81
CA TYR A 71 -13.35 -3.23 9.78
C TYR A 71 -13.28 -1.79 9.28
N LEU A 72 -13.01 -1.58 7.98
CA LEU A 72 -13.11 -0.25 7.37
C LEU A 72 -14.55 0.27 7.39
N GLN A 73 -15.55 -0.58 7.14
CA GLN A 73 -16.96 -0.18 7.22
C GLN A 73 -17.31 0.35 8.62
N ASN A 74 -16.80 -0.26 9.69
CA ASN A 74 -17.04 0.24 11.04
C ASN A 74 -16.43 1.65 11.27
N VAL A 75 -15.26 1.95 10.69
CA VAL A 75 -14.66 3.29 10.73
C VAL A 75 -15.50 4.29 9.92
N ILE A 76 -16.01 3.87 8.77
CA ILE A 76 -16.91 4.67 7.92
C ILE A 76 -18.22 4.96 8.64
N ASP A 77 -18.83 3.95 9.24
CA ASP A 77 -20.10 4.10 9.98
C ASP A 77 -19.93 5.09 11.15
N ALA A 78 -18.83 4.98 11.89
CA ALA A 78 -18.50 5.92 12.96
C ALA A 78 -18.32 7.36 12.45
N PHE A 79 -17.68 7.55 11.28
CA PHE A 79 -17.59 8.87 10.65
C PHE A 79 -18.94 9.40 10.23
N ASN A 80 -19.74 8.61 9.53
CA ASN A 80 -21.06 9.00 9.05
C ASN A 80 -22.03 9.34 10.21
N GLU A 81 -21.90 8.66 11.35
CA GLU A 81 -22.69 8.96 12.56
C GLU A 81 -22.21 10.22 13.29
N SER A 82 -20.93 10.60 13.17
CA SER A 82 -20.33 11.71 13.92
C SER A 82 -20.70 13.11 13.37
N GLN A 83 -21.16 13.21 12.12
CA GLN A 83 -21.43 14.46 11.42
C GLN A 83 -22.55 14.28 10.39
N GLN A 84 -23.00 15.37 9.72
CA GLN A 84 -24.12 15.36 8.75
C GLN A 84 -23.76 16.00 7.39
N ASN A 85 -22.52 16.40 7.18
CA ASN A 85 -22.09 17.10 5.97
C ASN A 85 -21.69 16.16 4.84
N TYR A 86 -21.16 14.99 5.20
CA TYR A 86 -20.58 14.01 4.28
C TYR A 86 -21.11 12.62 4.58
N HIS A 87 -21.23 11.81 3.52
CA HIS A 87 -21.58 10.39 3.66
C HIS A 87 -20.57 9.57 2.86
N VAL A 88 -19.71 8.83 3.56
CA VAL A 88 -18.69 7.97 2.95
C VAL A 88 -19.28 6.60 2.66
N THR A 89 -19.01 6.09 1.47
CA THR A 89 -19.31 4.72 1.05
C THR A 89 -18.06 4.06 0.51
N ILE A 90 -17.94 2.72 0.64
CA ILE A 90 -16.77 1.97 0.22
C ILE A 90 -17.10 0.97 -0.89
N GLU A 91 -16.26 0.88 -1.91
CA GLU A 91 -16.39 -0.04 -3.03
C GLU A 91 -15.12 -0.86 -3.20
N TYR A 92 -15.24 -2.18 -3.14
CA TYR A 92 -14.14 -3.09 -3.43
C TYR A 92 -13.86 -3.15 -4.93
N GLN A 93 -12.60 -2.94 -5.32
CA GLN A 93 -12.17 -2.85 -6.72
C GLN A 93 -11.25 -4.01 -7.16
N GLY A 94 -11.31 -5.15 -6.49
CA GLY A 94 -10.43 -6.27 -6.77
C GLY A 94 -9.07 -6.16 -6.07
N LYS A 95 -8.06 -6.83 -6.60
CA LYS A 95 -6.70 -6.79 -6.05
C LYS A 95 -6.04 -5.44 -6.33
N GLN A 96 -4.95 -5.14 -5.63
CA GLN A 96 -4.17 -3.90 -5.80
C GLN A 96 -3.83 -3.61 -7.27
N SER A 97 -3.37 -4.61 -8.03
CA SER A 97 -3.03 -4.43 -9.45
C SER A 97 -4.25 -4.11 -10.33
N GLU A 98 -5.41 -4.70 -10.01
CA GLU A 98 -6.67 -4.44 -10.72
C GLU A 98 -7.17 -3.03 -10.43
N MET A 99 -7.07 -2.60 -9.17
CA MET A 99 -7.43 -1.24 -8.78
C MET A 99 -6.49 -0.20 -9.39
N ASN A 100 -5.18 -0.43 -9.41
CA ASN A 100 -4.22 0.45 -10.07
C ASN A 100 -4.54 0.60 -11.56
N ALA A 101 -4.83 -0.51 -12.26
CA ALA A 101 -5.23 -0.47 -13.66
C ALA A 101 -6.54 0.30 -13.87
N LYS A 102 -7.50 0.16 -12.95
CA LYS A 102 -8.76 0.91 -12.98
C LYS A 102 -8.52 2.41 -12.80
N ILE A 103 -7.72 2.83 -11.81
CA ILE A 103 -7.34 4.24 -11.60
C ILE A 103 -6.71 4.81 -12.88
N GLN A 104 -5.72 4.12 -13.46
CA GLN A 104 -5.02 4.56 -14.67
C GLN A 104 -5.92 4.65 -15.91
N SER A 105 -7.00 3.87 -15.98
CA SER A 105 -7.93 3.87 -17.10
C SER A 105 -9.17 4.74 -16.91
N THR A 106 -9.37 5.32 -15.73
CA THR A 106 -10.51 6.17 -15.39
C THR A 106 -10.22 7.61 -15.77
N ALA A 107 -11.17 8.28 -16.41
CA ALA A 107 -11.07 9.70 -16.71
C ALA A 107 -11.07 10.50 -15.39
N GLN A 108 -10.31 11.59 -15.34
CA GLN A 108 -10.09 12.36 -14.11
C GLN A 108 -11.40 12.73 -13.39
N GLN A 109 -12.39 13.24 -14.09
CA GLN A 109 -13.67 13.63 -13.50
C GLN A 109 -14.53 12.44 -12.98
N ASP A 110 -14.15 11.22 -13.33
CA ASP A 110 -14.84 9.99 -12.93
C ASP A 110 -14.06 9.23 -11.83
N LEU A 111 -12.94 9.76 -11.38
CA LEU A 111 -12.19 9.21 -10.23
C LEU A 111 -13.06 9.26 -8.97
N PRO A 112 -12.92 8.31 -8.05
CA PRO A 112 -13.56 8.36 -6.74
C PRO A 112 -13.01 9.53 -5.92
N ALA A 113 -13.76 10.01 -4.94
CA ALA A 113 -13.25 11.03 -4.03
C ALA A 113 -12.12 10.54 -3.12
N LEU A 114 -12.13 9.24 -2.81
CA LEU A 114 -11.10 8.54 -2.04
C LEU A 114 -10.65 7.27 -2.76
N PHE A 115 -9.38 6.94 -2.67
CA PHE A 115 -8.91 5.61 -3.07
C PHE A 115 -7.78 5.11 -2.17
N SER A 116 -7.70 3.79 -2.01
CA SER A 116 -6.59 3.13 -1.36
C SER A 116 -5.43 2.97 -2.35
N GLY A 117 -4.21 3.20 -1.91
CA GLY A 117 -3.03 3.01 -2.74
C GLY A 117 -1.85 2.47 -1.94
N ALA A 118 -1.06 1.60 -2.55
CA ALA A 118 0.14 1.11 -1.90
C ALA A 118 1.23 2.19 -1.89
N VAL A 119 2.05 2.19 -0.84
CA VAL A 119 3.11 3.18 -0.66
C VAL A 119 4.12 3.21 -1.81
N GLU A 120 4.41 2.06 -2.42
CA GLU A 120 5.30 1.98 -3.58
C GLU A 120 4.77 2.67 -4.85
N ASN A 121 3.48 3.03 -4.88
CA ASN A 121 2.85 3.69 -6.02
C ASN A 121 2.63 5.20 -5.83
N VAL A 122 3.14 5.79 -4.74
CA VAL A 122 2.98 7.21 -4.41
C VAL A 122 3.40 8.10 -5.58
N ALA A 123 4.58 7.87 -6.17
CA ALA A 123 5.07 8.61 -7.33
C ALA A 123 4.15 8.50 -8.56
N MET A 124 3.56 7.32 -8.78
CA MET A 124 2.63 7.11 -9.89
C MET A 124 1.35 7.92 -9.70
N TYR A 125 0.80 7.95 -8.48
CA TYR A 125 -0.43 8.70 -8.21
C TYR A 125 -0.22 10.21 -8.29
N ALA A 126 0.89 10.72 -7.75
CA ALA A 126 1.22 12.13 -7.76
C ALA A 126 1.56 12.64 -9.16
N ASN A 127 2.48 11.97 -9.86
CA ASN A 127 3.00 12.45 -11.14
C ASN A 127 1.98 12.39 -12.29
N ALA A 128 0.95 11.58 -12.16
CA ALA A 128 -0.11 11.46 -13.18
C ALA A 128 -1.42 12.17 -12.77
N ASP A 129 -1.38 13.02 -11.76
CA ASP A 129 -2.54 13.79 -11.25
C ASP A 129 -3.75 12.92 -10.84
N TYR A 130 -3.52 11.65 -10.46
CA TYR A 130 -4.61 10.80 -9.99
C TYR A 130 -5.07 11.17 -8.58
N CYS A 131 -4.18 11.69 -7.74
CA CYS A 131 -4.52 12.22 -6.43
C CYS A 131 -4.37 13.74 -6.37
N ALA A 132 -5.22 14.36 -5.57
CA ALA A 132 -5.05 15.74 -5.20
C ALA A 132 -3.91 15.86 -4.17
N ASP A 133 -3.24 17.00 -4.20
CA ASP A 133 -2.25 17.37 -3.21
C ASP A 133 -2.94 17.56 -1.83
N LEU A 134 -2.72 16.61 -0.92
CA LEU A 134 -3.28 16.63 0.42
C LEU A 134 -2.75 17.82 1.24
N GLN A 135 -1.52 18.30 0.95
CA GLN A 135 -0.91 19.46 1.61
C GLN A 135 -1.78 20.71 1.50
N GLN A 136 -2.46 20.91 0.36
CA GLN A 136 -3.35 22.07 0.17
C GLN A 136 -4.53 22.10 1.14
N TYR A 137 -5.01 20.94 1.59
CA TYR A 137 -6.08 20.83 2.60
C TYR A 137 -5.52 21.06 3.99
N ILE A 138 -4.33 20.51 4.28
CA ILE A 138 -3.60 20.70 5.54
C ILE A 138 -3.33 22.19 5.76
N ASP A 139 -2.83 22.89 4.76
CA ASP A 139 -2.50 24.33 4.84
C ASP A 139 -3.72 25.23 5.07
N LYS A 140 -4.89 24.80 4.64
CA LYS A 140 -6.16 25.53 4.82
C LYS A 140 -6.87 25.17 6.14
N ASP A 141 -6.49 24.07 6.78
CA ASP A 141 -7.12 23.62 8.01
C ASP A 141 -6.67 24.45 9.21
N THR A 142 -7.53 25.39 9.60
CA THR A 142 -7.29 26.27 10.75
C THR A 142 -7.29 25.55 12.11
N ASN A 143 -7.80 24.34 12.17
CA ASN A 143 -7.83 23.52 13.39
C ASN A 143 -6.56 22.66 13.54
N GLY A 144 -5.77 22.54 12.46
CA GLY A 144 -4.60 21.67 12.38
C GLY A 144 -4.96 20.19 12.31
N TRP A 145 -3.97 19.38 12.05
CA TRP A 145 -4.09 17.91 12.05
C TRP A 145 -3.06 17.29 12.98
N LYS A 146 -3.45 17.17 14.25
CA LYS A 146 -2.58 16.69 15.35
C LYS A 146 -2.02 15.29 15.06
N GLU A 147 -2.83 14.39 14.55
CA GLU A 147 -2.44 12.99 14.29
C GLU A 147 -1.39 12.89 13.19
N LEU A 148 -1.41 13.80 12.20
CA LEU A 148 -0.35 13.90 11.20
C LEU A 148 0.97 14.38 11.82
N GLU A 149 0.92 15.37 12.70
CA GLU A 149 2.10 15.88 13.39
C GLU A 149 2.69 14.83 14.35
N ASP A 150 1.84 13.96 14.90
CA ASP A 150 2.19 12.87 15.82
C ASP A 150 2.60 11.56 15.12
N THR A 151 2.51 11.52 13.78
CA THR A 151 2.94 10.37 12.96
C THR A 151 4.47 10.30 12.90
N TRP A 152 5.05 9.09 13.03
CA TRP A 152 6.51 8.91 12.88
C TRP A 152 6.99 9.44 11.53
N ASP A 153 8.12 10.16 11.52
CA ASP A 153 8.66 10.79 10.30
C ASP A 153 8.88 9.78 9.17
N ALA A 154 9.39 8.58 9.48
CA ALA A 154 9.58 7.51 8.50
C ALA A 154 8.26 7.02 7.87
N ILE A 155 7.14 7.10 8.59
CA ILE A 155 5.81 6.79 8.06
C ILE A 155 5.29 7.95 7.23
N ARG A 156 5.35 9.16 7.76
CA ARG A 156 4.82 10.35 7.13
C ARG A 156 5.49 10.66 5.79
N SER A 157 6.83 10.63 5.76
CA SER A 157 7.63 10.93 4.57
C SER A 157 7.39 9.96 3.42
N ALA A 158 6.99 8.72 3.70
CA ALA A 158 6.69 7.72 2.67
C ALA A 158 5.44 8.07 1.82
N TYR A 159 4.59 8.97 2.29
CA TYR A 159 3.40 9.45 1.60
C TYR A 159 3.54 10.91 1.15
N CYS A 160 4.77 11.39 1.03
CA CYS A 160 5.08 12.68 0.45
C CYS A 160 5.55 12.54 -1.01
N ASP A 161 5.40 13.63 -1.78
CA ASP A 161 6.05 13.76 -3.07
C ASP A 161 7.56 14.09 -2.90
N ASN A 162 8.27 14.29 -4.02
CA ASN A 162 9.69 14.63 -4.03
C ASN A 162 9.98 16.08 -3.58
N GLU A 163 8.97 16.93 -3.42
CA GLU A 163 9.06 18.28 -2.86
C GLU A 163 8.78 18.30 -1.35
N GLY A 164 8.34 17.16 -0.79
CA GLY A 164 8.00 16.97 0.62
C GLY A 164 6.55 17.32 0.96
N ASN A 165 5.68 17.55 -0.03
CA ASN A 165 4.26 17.77 0.21
C ASN A 165 3.57 16.46 0.54
N GLN A 166 2.69 16.47 1.53
CA GLN A 166 1.87 15.32 1.88
C GLN A 166 0.81 15.09 0.80
N ILE A 167 0.80 13.90 0.19
CA ILE A 167 -0.16 13.53 -0.86
C ILE A 167 -1.11 12.42 -0.47
N GLY A 168 -0.83 11.68 0.60
CA GLY A 168 -1.67 10.64 1.15
C GLY A 168 -1.42 10.44 2.64
N TYR A 169 -2.22 9.58 3.29
CA TYR A 169 -2.04 9.22 4.70
C TYR A 169 -2.25 7.71 4.89
N PRO A 170 -1.45 7.01 5.70
CA PRO A 170 -1.61 5.58 5.93
C PRO A 170 -2.89 5.27 6.69
N ILE A 171 -3.80 4.50 6.09
CA ILE A 171 -4.91 3.89 6.81
C ILE A 171 -4.50 2.54 7.41
N GLY A 172 -3.56 1.87 6.76
CA GLY A 172 -2.98 0.60 7.18
C GLY A 172 -1.48 0.61 6.97
N TYR A 173 -0.71 1.10 7.96
CA TYR A 173 0.73 1.06 7.89
C TYR A 173 1.23 -0.36 8.11
N SER A 174 2.11 -0.81 7.24
CA SER A 174 2.72 -2.12 7.31
C SER A 174 4.22 -2.05 7.05
N TYR A 175 4.89 -3.18 7.23
CA TYR A 175 6.31 -3.26 7.33
C TYR A 175 6.78 -4.67 6.98
N PRO A 176 7.80 -4.84 6.17
CA PRO A 176 8.34 -6.15 5.89
C PRO A 176 9.12 -6.69 7.10
N GLY A 177 8.99 -8.00 7.34
CA GLY A 177 9.68 -8.67 8.42
C GLY A 177 9.74 -10.18 8.23
N VAL A 178 10.30 -10.86 9.20
CA VAL A 178 10.39 -12.33 9.19
C VAL A 178 9.72 -12.87 10.45
N TYR A 179 8.55 -13.48 10.29
CA TYR A 179 7.91 -14.24 11.36
C TYR A 179 8.71 -15.49 11.67
N TYR A 180 8.74 -15.88 12.95
CA TYR A 180 9.41 -17.11 13.36
C TYR A 180 8.68 -17.82 14.51
N ASN A 181 8.86 -19.12 14.58
CA ASN A 181 8.42 -19.95 15.70
C ASN A 181 9.45 -19.81 16.84
N ALA A 182 9.07 -19.14 17.92
CA ALA A 182 9.98 -18.85 19.04
C ALA A 182 10.37 -20.12 19.79
N ASP A 183 9.50 -21.12 19.85
CA ASP A 183 9.78 -22.40 20.51
C ASP A 183 10.87 -23.20 19.76
N ILE A 184 10.79 -23.26 18.42
CA ILE A 184 11.82 -23.86 17.58
C ILE A 184 13.16 -23.13 17.74
N PHE A 185 13.16 -21.79 17.72
CA PHE A 185 14.37 -20.99 17.94
C PHE A 185 15.01 -21.27 19.27
N LYS A 186 14.20 -21.33 20.33
CA LYS A 186 14.65 -21.64 21.69
C LYS A 186 15.24 -23.05 21.78
N GLU A 187 14.57 -24.06 21.22
CA GLU A 187 15.05 -25.44 21.20
C GLU A 187 16.37 -25.57 20.46
N ALA A 188 16.50 -24.89 19.30
CA ALA A 188 17.72 -24.86 18.51
C ALA A 188 18.83 -23.97 19.11
N GLY A 189 18.58 -23.25 20.20
CA GLY A 189 19.51 -22.32 20.82
C GLY A 189 19.90 -21.19 19.85
N ILE A 190 18.91 -20.59 19.20
CA ILE A 190 19.06 -19.43 18.29
C ILE A 190 18.55 -18.18 19.01
N ASP A 191 19.42 -17.18 19.11
CA ASP A 191 19.02 -15.84 19.53
C ASP A 191 18.42 -15.11 18.35
N PRO A 192 17.12 -14.73 18.34
CA PRO A 192 16.49 -14.00 17.26
C PRO A 192 17.26 -12.71 16.89
N ALA A 193 17.82 -12.00 17.86
CA ALA A 193 18.59 -10.78 17.64
C ALA A 193 19.89 -10.99 16.84
N SER A 194 20.32 -12.26 16.68
CA SER A 194 21.49 -12.60 15.83
C SER A 194 21.16 -12.68 14.34
N VAL A 195 19.87 -12.76 13.97
CA VAL A 195 19.41 -12.89 12.56
C VAL A 195 19.19 -11.49 11.99
N LYS A 196 20.19 -10.98 11.30
CA LYS A 196 20.24 -9.56 10.91
C LYS A 196 20.34 -9.35 9.38
N SER A 197 20.77 -10.37 8.65
CA SER A 197 21.03 -10.29 7.22
C SER A 197 20.49 -11.51 6.48
N TYR A 198 20.43 -11.42 5.17
CA TYR A 198 20.13 -12.57 4.32
C TYR A 198 21.12 -13.71 4.50
N SER A 199 22.39 -13.40 4.74
CA SER A 199 23.40 -14.43 5.06
C SER A 199 23.14 -15.14 6.38
N ASP A 200 22.66 -14.41 7.41
CA ASP A 200 22.26 -15.03 8.69
C ASP A 200 21.01 -15.89 8.52
N LEU A 201 20.04 -15.42 7.71
CA LEU A 201 18.85 -16.19 7.36
C LEU A 201 19.22 -17.57 6.77
N TYR A 202 20.18 -17.59 5.85
CA TYR A 202 20.69 -18.85 5.28
C TYR A 202 21.34 -19.73 6.34
N LYS A 203 22.24 -19.17 7.18
CA LYS A 203 22.93 -19.92 8.27
C LYS A 203 21.92 -20.51 9.24
N VAL A 204 20.91 -19.74 9.64
CA VAL A 204 19.86 -20.18 10.55
C VAL A 204 18.97 -21.24 9.91
N SER A 205 18.53 -21.03 8.67
CA SER A 205 17.74 -22.01 7.93
C SER A 205 18.45 -23.35 7.83
N LYS A 206 19.75 -23.30 7.49
CA LYS A 206 20.59 -24.51 7.43
C LYS A 206 20.73 -25.20 8.80
N LYS A 207 20.99 -24.46 9.86
CA LYS A 207 21.09 -25.01 11.23
C LYS A 207 19.80 -25.71 11.65
N LEU A 208 18.65 -25.12 11.34
CA LEU A 208 17.34 -25.64 11.71
C LEU A 208 17.01 -26.93 10.97
N VAL A 209 17.26 -26.98 9.66
CA VAL A 209 16.98 -28.16 8.83
C VAL A 209 17.98 -29.29 9.10
N ASP A 210 19.28 -29.00 9.11
CA ASP A 210 20.33 -30.00 9.38
C ASP A 210 20.23 -30.57 10.80
N GLY A 211 19.76 -29.78 11.76
CA GLY A 211 19.50 -30.20 13.15
C GLY A 211 18.21 -30.98 13.34
N GLY A 212 17.36 -31.07 12.32
CA GLY A 212 16.08 -31.79 12.38
C GLY A 212 15.00 -31.09 13.20
N TYR A 213 15.15 -29.77 13.45
CA TYR A 213 14.16 -28.99 14.21
C TYR A 213 12.92 -28.69 13.39
N THR A 214 13.06 -28.59 12.07
CA THR A 214 11.98 -28.31 11.12
C THR A 214 12.32 -28.90 9.75
N LYS A 215 11.31 -29.07 8.90
CA LYS A 215 11.50 -29.52 7.51
C LYS A 215 12.07 -28.43 6.61
N TYR A 216 11.61 -27.19 6.78
CA TYR A 216 12.05 -26.01 6.04
C TYR A 216 12.47 -24.91 7.01
N GLY A 217 13.61 -24.28 6.78
CA GLY A 217 14.07 -23.15 7.60
C GLY A 217 13.21 -21.92 7.39
N ILE A 218 12.78 -21.66 6.15
CA ILE A 218 12.01 -20.46 5.78
C ILE A 218 11.02 -20.73 4.65
N GLY A 219 9.89 -20.03 4.70
CA GLY A 219 8.98 -19.85 3.57
C GLY A 219 9.02 -18.41 3.09
N PHE A 220 9.06 -18.18 1.79
CA PHE A 220 8.96 -16.86 1.18
C PHE A 220 8.34 -16.95 -0.21
N HIS A 221 7.81 -15.82 -0.65
CA HIS A 221 7.21 -15.63 -1.95
C HIS A 221 8.12 -14.67 -2.75
N ALA A 222 8.26 -14.92 -4.03
CA ALA A 222 9.08 -14.08 -4.92
C ALA A 222 8.37 -12.76 -5.20
N ASP A 223 8.54 -11.78 -4.32
CA ASP A 223 7.97 -10.43 -4.46
C ASP A 223 9.10 -9.40 -4.48
N GLY A 224 9.16 -8.63 -5.57
CA GLY A 224 10.12 -7.56 -5.76
C GLY A 224 10.08 -6.45 -4.72
N PHE A 225 9.00 -6.36 -3.94
CA PHE A 225 8.91 -5.44 -2.80
C PHE A 225 10.00 -5.72 -1.76
N TYR A 226 10.24 -6.99 -1.38
CA TYR A 226 11.29 -7.33 -0.40
C TYR A 226 12.70 -7.02 -0.90
N PHE A 227 12.88 -7.01 -2.20
CA PHE A 227 14.14 -6.65 -2.83
C PHE A 227 14.50 -5.18 -2.53
N ASN A 228 13.58 -4.27 -2.81
CA ASN A 228 13.75 -2.84 -2.53
C ASN A 228 13.80 -2.55 -1.03
N ALA A 229 12.99 -3.25 -0.22
CA ALA A 229 12.99 -3.08 1.22
C ALA A 229 14.35 -3.41 1.84
N ALA A 230 15.04 -4.46 1.37
CA ALA A 230 16.38 -4.80 1.86
C ALA A 230 17.44 -3.77 1.45
N LEU A 231 17.37 -3.20 0.25
CA LEU A 231 18.24 -2.11 -0.19
C LEU A 231 17.98 -0.83 0.60
N GLY A 232 16.71 -0.45 0.75
CA GLY A 232 16.30 0.72 1.53
C GLY A 232 16.72 0.63 3.00
N ARG A 233 16.68 -0.57 3.59
CA ARG A 233 17.14 -0.78 4.96
C ARG A 233 18.63 -0.46 5.17
N GLU A 234 19.44 -0.61 4.15
CA GLU A 234 20.86 -0.24 4.17
C GLU A 234 21.11 1.20 3.71
N GLY A 235 20.07 1.94 3.35
CA GLY A 235 20.17 3.28 2.77
C GLY A 235 20.83 3.27 1.40
N LEU A 236 20.72 2.15 0.65
CA LEU A 236 21.28 2.02 -0.68
C LEU A 236 20.34 2.64 -1.71
N GLN A 237 20.92 3.43 -2.59
CA GLN A 237 20.20 4.08 -3.69
C GLN A 237 20.29 3.21 -4.94
N ALA A 238 19.22 2.52 -5.24
CA ALA A 238 19.11 1.67 -6.43
C ALA A 238 18.91 2.45 -7.73
N TYR A 239 18.56 3.73 -7.61
CA TYR A 239 18.28 4.65 -8.72
C TYR A 239 18.99 5.99 -8.49
N ASP A 240 19.27 6.72 -9.57
CA ASP A 240 19.85 8.07 -9.47
C ASP A 240 18.89 9.09 -8.87
N ASN A 241 19.33 10.34 -8.77
CA ASN A 241 18.55 11.44 -8.19
C ASN A 241 17.97 11.13 -6.79
N ASN A 242 18.83 10.56 -5.90
CA ASN A 242 18.45 10.20 -4.54
C ASN A 242 17.24 9.23 -4.49
N ASN A 243 17.26 8.14 -5.26
CA ASN A 243 16.15 7.21 -5.45
C ASN A 243 14.85 7.93 -5.94
N GLY A 244 14.98 8.99 -6.74
CA GLY A 244 13.87 9.78 -7.24
C GLY A 244 13.34 10.86 -6.30
N LEU A 245 13.90 11.00 -5.09
CA LEU A 245 13.57 12.05 -4.13
C LEU A 245 14.36 13.35 -4.37
N GLY A 246 15.18 13.41 -5.42
CA GLY A 246 15.86 14.62 -5.85
C GLY A 246 14.97 15.51 -6.74
N ALA A 247 15.50 16.69 -7.10
CA ALA A 247 14.77 17.67 -7.90
C ALA A 247 14.50 17.23 -9.35
N ASP A 248 15.30 16.28 -9.88
CA ASP A 248 15.19 15.78 -11.24
C ASP A 248 14.51 14.41 -11.27
N ALA A 249 13.94 14.04 -12.42
CA ALA A 249 13.40 12.71 -12.64
C ALA A 249 14.50 11.64 -12.59
N ILE A 250 14.12 10.41 -12.21
CA ILE A 250 15.02 9.24 -12.35
C ILE A 250 15.37 9.03 -13.81
N THR A 251 16.65 8.83 -14.09
CA THR A 251 17.16 8.52 -15.44
C THR A 251 17.91 7.19 -15.51
N LYS A 252 18.34 6.64 -14.38
CA LYS A 252 19.19 5.45 -14.34
C LYS A 252 18.81 4.48 -13.23
N CYS A 253 18.80 3.20 -13.57
CA CYS A 253 18.89 2.10 -12.64
C CYS A 253 20.36 1.77 -12.35
N LEU A 254 20.76 1.69 -11.08
CA LEU A 254 22.15 1.59 -10.65
C LEU A 254 22.60 0.16 -10.26
N TYR A 255 21.81 -0.86 -10.53
CA TYR A 255 22.04 -2.24 -10.06
C TYR A 255 23.42 -2.81 -10.37
N THR A 256 23.98 -2.52 -11.54
CA THR A 256 25.31 -3.00 -11.94
C THR A 256 26.36 -1.90 -11.97
N SER A 257 26.00 -0.65 -11.77
CA SER A 257 26.91 0.50 -11.86
C SER A 257 27.35 1.05 -10.50
N ASP A 258 26.59 0.76 -9.43
CA ASP A 258 26.99 1.04 -8.05
C ASP A 258 27.49 -0.26 -7.40
N GLU A 259 28.75 -0.27 -6.93
CA GLU A 259 29.40 -1.47 -6.38
C GLU A 259 28.69 -2.01 -5.12
N LYS A 260 28.09 -1.14 -4.29
CA LYS A 260 27.40 -1.57 -3.07
C LYS A 260 26.04 -2.15 -3.39
N VAL A 261 25.32 -1.53 -4.32
CA VAL A 261 24.02 -2.04 -4.79
C VAL A 261 24.21 -3.38 -5.47
N ASP A 262 25.18 -3.52 -6.37
CA ASP A 262 25.51 -4.80 -7.03
C ASP A 262 25.86 -5.90 -6.01
N ALA A 263 26.72 -5.60 -5.03
CA ALA A 263 27.11 -6.56 -4.00
C ALA A 263 25.89 -6.97 -3.13
N ALA A 264 25.02 -6.04 -2.77
CA ALA A 264 23.82 -6.29 -2.00
C ALA A 264 22.85 -7.22 -2.74
N ILE A 265 22.56 -6.90 -4.00
CA ILE A 265 21.67 -7.70 -4.84
C ILE A 265 22.28 -9.09 -5.10
N THR A 266 23.57 -9.16 -5.39
CA THR A 266 24.29 -10.43 -5.60
C THR A 266 24.18 -11.33 -4.37
N ASN A 267 24.36 -10.77 -3.15
CA ASN A 267 24.22 -11.53 -1.93
C ASN A 267 22.79 -12.04 -1.72
N MET A 268 21.79 -11.18 -1.90
CA MET A 268 20.38 -11.56 -1.74
C MET A 268 19.98 -12.69 -2.70
N LEU A 269 20.22 -12.50 -3.99
CA LEU A 269 19.89 -13.53 -5.00
C LEU A 269 20.68 -14.82 -4.76
N GLY A 270 21.96 -14.72 -4.33
CA GLY A 270 22.77 -15.87 -3.96
C GLY A 270 22.22 -16.63 -2.77
N VAL A 271 21.61 -15.94 -1.80
CA VAL A 271 20.93 -16.59 -0.65
C VAL A 271 19.66 -17.30 -1.12
N TYR A 272 18.80 -16.66 -1.92
CA TYR A 272 17.61 -17.32 -2.49
C TYR A 272 18.00 -18.57 -3.28
N GLN A 273 19.02 -18.48 -4.13
CA GLN A 273 19.52 -19.62 -4.90
C GLN A 273 19.98 -20.77 -4.01
N LYS A 274 20.77 -20.50 -2.96
CA LYS A 274 21.27 -21.51 -2.03
C LYS A 274 20.15 -22.17 -1.22
N LEU A 275 19.20 -21.37 -0.72
CA LEU A 275 18.05 -21.87 0.04
C LEU A 275 17.25 -22.92 -0.77
N HIS A 276 17.03 -22.66 -2.06
CA HIS A 276 16.35 -23.59 -2.95
C HIS A 276 17.24 -24.77 -3.34
N ALA A 277 18.50 -24.55 -3.70
CA ALA A 277 19.43 -25.59 -4.08
C ALA A 277 19.65 -26.64 -3.01
N GLU A 278 19.62 -26.25 -1.73
CA GLU A 278 19.83 -27.12 -0.57
C GLU A 278 18.51 -27.59 0.08
N ASN A 279 17.36 -27.27 -0.51
CA ASN A 279 16.02 -27.59 0.02
C ASN A 279 15.78 -27.05 1.45
N LEU A 280 16.32 -25.87 1.76
CA LEU A 280 16.19 -25.22 3.07
C LEU A 280 14.96 -24.33 3.18
N CYS A 281 14.23 -24.12 2.09
CA CYS A 281 13.02 -23.30 2.06
C CYS A 281 11.83 -24.08 1.50
N VAL A 282 10.64 -23.54 1.75
CA VAL A 282 9.41 -24.00 1.11
C VAL A 282 9.59 -23.90 -0.41
N PRO A 283 9.16 -24.90 -1.21
CA PRO A 283 9.35 -24.89 -2.65
C PRO A 283 8.83 -23.60 -3.31
N TYR A 284 9.55 -23.17 -4.34
CA TYR A 284 9.14 -22.04 -5.16
C TYR A 284 7.73 -22.25 -5.75
N GLY A 285 6.95 -21.18 -5.84
CA GLY A 285 5.57 -21.20 -6.33
C GLY A 285 4.53 -21.40 -5.22
N SER A 286 4.97 -21.57 -3.95
CA SER A 286 4.08 -21.68 -2.81
C SER A 286 3.32 -20.35 -2.56
N ASP A 287 2.00 -20.48 -2.36
CA ASP A 287 1.15 -19.34 -1.99
C ASP A 287 1.28 -19.04 -0.50
N TYR A 288 1.35 -17.77 -0.15
CA TYR A 288 1.45 -17.34 1.25
C TYR A 288 0.33 -17.88 2.13
N GLN A 289 -0.90 -17.65 1.70
CA GLN A 289 -2.07 -17.95 2.54
C GLN A 289 -2.41 -19.42 2.51
N ALA A 290 -2.32 -20.03 1.32
CA ALA A 290 -2.68 -21.43 1.15
C ALA A 290 -1.59 -22.42 1.60
N GLU A 291 -0.32 -22.03 1.58
CA GLU A 291 0.79 -22.96 1.79
C GLU A 291 1.78 -22.50 2.86
N ILE A 292 2.30 -21.27 2.80
CA ILE A 292 3.40 -20.85 3.69
C ILE A 292 2.92 -20.66 5.13
N ILE A 293 1.82 -19.92 5.34
CA ILE A 293 1.26 -19.70 6.68
C ILE A 293 0.87 -21.04 7.35
N PRO A 294 0.17 -21.98 6.68
CA PRO A 294 -0.11 -23.30 7.26
C PRO A 294 1.14 -24.11 7.62
N GLN A 295 2.23 -24.03 6.84
CA GLN A 295 3.48 -24.71 7.16
C GLN A 295 4.21 -24.09 8.35
N LEU A 296 4.16 -22.74 8.50
CA LEU A 296 4.63 -22.09 9.72
C LEU A 296 3.80 -22.55 10.92
N ALA A 297 2.48 -22.54 10.80
CA ALA A 297 1.56 -22.92 11.86
C ALA A 297 1.70 -24.40 12.31
N SER A 298 2.02 -25.30 11.38
CA SER A 298 2.29 -26.71 11.69
C SER A 298 3.69 -26.98 12.26
N GLY A 299 4.61 -26.02 12.19
CA GLY A 299 6.02 -26.20 12.55
C GLY A 299 6.86 -26.86 11.45
N ASP A 300 6.29 -27.17 10.29
CA ASP A 300 7.04 -27.69 9.14
C ASP A 300 8.00 -26.61 8.56
N CYS A 301 7.71 -25.35 8.81
CA CYS A 301 8.56 -24.21 8.47
C CYS A 301 8.82 -23.38 9.73
N ALA A 302 10.08 -23.03 10.00
CA ALA A 302 10.43 -22.29 11.21
C ALA A 302 10.29 -20.79 11.07
N MET A 303 10.46 -20.24 9.86
CA MET A 303 10.40 -18.79 9.55
C MET A 303 9.53 -18.53 8.32
N MET A 304 8.95 -17.34 8.26
CA MET A 304 8.22 -16.86 7.08
C MET A 304 8.57 -15.39 6.84
N MET A 305 9.12 -15.07 5.66
CA MET A 305 9.22 -13.70 5.22
C MET A 305 7.82 -13.19 4.87
N GLY A 306 7.43 -12.05 5.39
CA GLY A 306 6.10 -11.50 5.21
C GLY A 306 6.04 -10.01 5.54
N VAL A 307 4.84 -9.49 5.70
CA VAL A 307 4.57 -8.11 6.12
C VAL A 307 3.72 -8.11 7.38
N VAL A 308 3.85 -7.08 8.22
CA VAL A 308 3.15 -7.01 9.52
C VAL A 308 1.62 -7.10 9.37
N SER A 309 1.05 -6.61 8.27
CA SER A 309 -0.38 -6.76 7.98
C SER A 309 -0.88 -8.22 7.84
N MET A 310 0.01 -9.20 7.84
CA MET A 310 -0.34 -10.63 7.90
C MET A 310 -0.49 -11.15 9.33
N THR A 311 -0.19 -10.33 10.36
CA THR A 311 -0.11 -10.79 11.76
C THR A 311 -1.37 -11.51 12.21
N THR A 312 -2.55 -10.94 12.00
CA THR A 312 -3.81 -11.59 12.41
C THR A 312 -3.97 -12.98 11.76
N LYS A 313 -3.70 -13.10 10.45
CA LYS A 313 -3.79 -14.39 9.74
C LYS A 313 -2.77 -15.41 10.27
N VAL A 314 -1.57 -14.96 10.62
CA VAL A 314 -0.53 -15.82 11.19
C VAL A 314 -0.93 -16.29 12.58
N LEU A 315 -1.37 -15.37 13.46
CA LEU A 315 -1.80 -15.70 14.82
C LEU A 315 -3.01 -16.64 14.84
N ASP A 316 -4.00 -16.38 13.98
CA ASP A 316 -5.19 -17.24 13.84
C ASP A 316 -4.80 -18.63 13.36
N SER A 317 -3.88 -18.75 12.41
CA SER A 317 -3.42 -20.05 11.91
C SER A 317 -2.63 -20.82 12.95
N VAL A 318 -1.75 -20.14 13.71
CA VAL A 318 -0.97 -20.73 14.79
C VAL A 318 -1.86 -21.11 15.98
N ASN A 319 -2.94 -20.35 16.23
CA ASN A 319 -3.95 -20.61 17.25
C ASN A 319 -3.35 -20.96 18.63
N GLY A 320 -2.31 -20.24 19.02
CA GLY A 320 -1.65 -20.41 20.32
C GLY A 320 -0.80 -21.68 20.47
N ALA A 321 -0.50 -22.40 19.38
CA ALA A 321 0.31 -23.62 19.43
C ALA A 321 1.77 -23.33 19.85
N PHE A 322 2.27 -22.14 19.57
CA PHE A 322 3.58 -21.65 19.98
C PHE A 322 3.60 -20.12 20.01
N GLU A 323 4.63 -19.53 20.61
CA GLU A 323 4.84 -18.09 20.58
C GLU A 323 5.38 -17.65 19.22
N VAL A 324 4.66 -16.70 18.58
CA VAL A 324 5.07 -16.11 17.29
C VAL A 324 5.95 -14.89 17.55
N GLY A 325 7.17 -14.93 17.03
CA GLY A 325 8.03 -13.76 16.97
C GLY A 325 8.04 -13.11 15.58
N ILE A 326 8.55 -11.88 15.50
CA ILE A 326 8.85 -11.20 14.25
C ILE A 326 10.21 -10.51 14.34
N LEU A 327 11.02 -10.67 13.30
CA LEU A 327 12.27 -9.93 13.11
C LEU A 327 12.00 -8.76 12.19
N PRO A 328 12.64 -7.61 12.38
CA PRO A 328 12.67 -6.54 11.39
C PRO A 328 13.22 -7.01 10.04
N MET A 329 12.99 -6.25 8.98
CA MET A 329 13.53 -6.58 7.65
C MET A 329 15.04 -6.83 7.72
N LEU A 330 15.51 -7.83 7.00
CA LEU A 330 16.91 -8.22 6.98
C LEU A 330 17.72 -7.29 6.08
N SER A 331 18.96 -7.00 6.47
CA SER A 331 19.90 -6.31 5.59
C SER A 331 20.30 -7.20 4.41
N ALA A 332 20.52 -6.59 3.27
CA ALA A 332 20.96 -7.30 2.07
C ALA A 332 22.36 -7.90 2.27
N THR A 333 23.25 -7.22 3.01
CA THR A 333 24.61 -7.66 3.33
C THR A 333 24.86 -7.85 4.82
N GLU A 334 25.90 -8.61 5.21
CA GLU A 334 26.29 -8.80 6.60
C GLU A 334 26.81 -7.51 7.23
N ASP A 335 27.54 -6.71 6.46
CA ASP A 335 28.18 -5.47 6.89
C ASP A 335 27.31 -4.23 6.58
N GLY A 336 26.10 -4.43 6.08
CA GLY A 336 25.18 -3.36 5.72
C GLY A 336 24.83 -2.47 6.90
N LYS A 337 24.95 -1.16 6.70
CA LYS A 337 24.45 -0.19 7.67
C LYS A 337 22.94 -0.32 7.74
N ARG A 338 22.42 -0.47 8.95
CA ARG A 338 20.98 -0.46 9.17
C ARG A 338 20.51 0.94 9.42
N THR A 339 19.83 1.52 8.45
CA THR A 339 19.36 2.90 8.56
C THR A 339 17.93 2.97 9.06
N GLY A 340 17.20 1.87 9.03
CA GLY A 340 15.83 1.81 9.49
C GLY A 340 14.96 0.91 8.65
N GLU A 341 13.74 1.31 8.51
CA GLU A 341 12.70 0.48 7.94
C GLU A 341 11.95 1.19 6.82
N PRO A 342 12.10 0.69 5.57
CA PRO A 342 11.32 1.23 4.46
C PRO A 342 9.83 0.98 4.67
N ALA A 343 9.03 2.01 4.45
CA ALA A 343 7.60 1.94 4.63
C ALA A 343 6.95 0.89 3.71
N GLY A 344 5.93 0.23 4.23
CA GLY A 344 5.00 -0.61 3.49
C GLY A 344 3.56 -0.23 3.81
N GLY A 345 2.60 -0.96 3.23
CA GLY A 345 1.20 -0.82 3.55
C GLY A 345 0.41 0.05 2.59
N THR A 346 -0.76 0.46 3.05
CA THR A 346 -1.78 1.09 2.24
C THR A 346 -2.07 2.49 2.74
N GLY A 347 -1.91 3.47 1.87
CA GLY A 347 -2.36 4.84 2.07
C GLY A 347 -3.77 5.07 1.56
N THR A 348 -4.35 6.17 2.03
CA THR A 348 -5.59 6.73 1.53
C THR A 348 -5.28 8.06 0.85
N PHE A 349 -5.77 8.23 -0.36
CA PHE A 349 -5.49 9.38 -1.23
C PHE A 349 -6.80 10.04 -1.62
N ILE A 350 -6.79 11.38 -1.70
CA ILE A 350 -7.91 12.14 -2.26
C ILE A 350 -7.84 12.01 -3.78
N GLY A 351 -8.87 11.46 -4.42
CA GLY A 351 -8.93 11.40 -5.88
C GLY A 351 -9.12 12.79 -6.49
N ASN A 352 -8.32 13.11 -7.50
CA ASN A 352 -8.37 14.42 -8.17
C ASN A 352 -9.50 14.46 -9.21
N ASN A 353 -10.76 14.34 -8.75
CA ASN A 353 -11.95 14.32 -9.62
C ASN A 353 -12.51 15.72 -9.96
N GLY A 354 -11.91 16.79 -9.41
CA GLY A 354 -12.34 18.17 -9.62
C GLY A 354 -13.61 18.59 -8.86
N ASN A 355 -14.20 17.73 -8.05
CA ASN A 355 -15.35 18.07 -7.19
C ASN A 355 -14.87 18.51 -5.80
N ALA A 356 -14.83 19.80 -5.56
CA ALA A 356 -14.26 20.39 -4.34
C ALA A 356 -14.96 19.90 -3.05
N ASP A 357 -16.29 19.71 -3.07
CA ASP A 357 -17.03 19.27 -1.88
C ASP A 357 -16.74 17.81 -1.56
N GLN A 358 -16.66 16.94 -2.57
CA GLN A 358 -16.29 15.54 -2.38
C GLN A 358 -14.85 15.39 -1.90
N MET A 359 -13.93 16.17 -2.46
CA MET A 359 -12.52 16.15 -2.07
C MET A 359 -12.32 16.68 -0.66
N GLN A 360 -13.09 17.70 -0.23
CA GLN A 360 -13.09 18.17 1.16
C GLN A 360 -13.62 17.08 2.11
N GLY A 361 -14.73 16.41 1.75
CA GLY A 361 -15.25 15.28 2.53
C GLY A 361 -14.27 14.13 2.65
N ALA A 362 -13.49 13.87 1.61
CA ALA A 362 -12.40 12.91 1.63
C ALA A 362 -11.31 13.30 2.64
N TYR A 363 -10.90 14.56 2.67
CA TYR A 363 -9.96 15.10 3.65
C TYR A 363 -10.46 14.90 5.10
N GLU A 364 -11.72 15.30 5.36
CA GLU A 364 -12.31 15.15 6.69
C GLU A 364 -12.38 13.69 7.14
N PHE A 365 -12.67 12.76 6.22
CA PHE A 365 -12.65 11.34 6.52
C PHE A 365 -11.25 10.82 6.83
N ILE A 366 -10.23 11.18 6.03
CA ILE A 366 -8.84 10.75 6.29
C ILE A 366 -8.41 11.22 7.69
N LYS A 367 -8.71 12.48 8.02
CA LYS A 367 -8.40 13.06 9.32
C LYS A 367 -9.13 12.33 10.47
N PHE A 368 -10.41 12.02 10.31
CA PHE A 368 -11.17 11.24 11.28
C PHE A 368 -10.60 9.82 11.46
N ALA A 369 -10.30 9.13 10.35
CA ALA A 369 -9.77 7.77 10.39
C ALA A 369 -8.37 7.69 11.02
N SER A 370 -7.62 8.81 11.05
CA SER A 370 -6.30 8.92 11.69
C SER A 370 -6.36 9.12 13.20
N THR A 371 -7.51 9.46 13.77
CA THR A 371 -7.64 9.67 15.23
C THR A 371 -7.19 8.43 16.00
N GLY A 372 -6.66 8.64 17.21
CA GLY A 372 -6.07 7.58 18.02
C GLY A 372 -6.98 6.35 18.16
N ASP A 373 -8.28 6.57 18.43
CA ASP A 373 -9.25 5.49 18.61
C ASP A 373 -9.52 4.71 17.30
N GLN A 374 -9.71 5.41 16.17
CA GLN A 374 -10.01 4.77 14.88
C GLN A 374 -8.80 4.03 14.31
N ALA A 375 -7.64 4.67 14.37
CA ALA A 375 -6.39 4.07 13.91
C ALA A 375 -5.97 2.86 14.76
N ALA A 376 -6.10 2.93 16.10
CA ALA A 376 -5.84 1.81 17.00
C ALA A 376 -6.83 0.66 16.77
N TYR A 377 -8.13 0.98 16.60
CA TYR A 377 -9.14 -0.01 16.27
C TYR A 377 -8.76 -0.78 14.99
N PHE A 378 -8.54 -0.07 13.88
CA PHE A 378 -8.21 -0.71 12.61
C PHE A 378 -6.93 -1.55 12.71
N ALA A 379 -5.89 -1.02 13.34
CA ALA A 379 -4.62 -1.69 13.51
C ALA A 379 -4.75 -3.02 14.30
N THR A 380 -5.47 -3.02 15.43
CA THR A 380 -5.65 -4.22 16.27
C THR A 380 -6.51 -5.30 15.62
N GLN A 381 -7.48 -4.91 14.79
CA GLN A 381 -8.35 -5.87 14.10
C GLN A 381 -7.68 -6.53 12.90
N THR A 382 -6.78 -5.81 12.24
CA THR A 382 -6.20 -6.24 10.96
C THR A 382 -4.77 -6.77 11.06
N GLY A 383 -4.06 -6.42 12.14
CA GLY A 383 -2.63 -6.68 12.31
C GLY A 383 -1.74 -5.64 11.62
N TYR A 384 -2.30 -4.57 11.04
CA TYR A 384 -1.52 -3.41 10.63
C TYR A 384 -0.93 -2.70 11.86
N LEU A 385 0.02 -1.80 11.64
CA LEU A 385 0.61 -0.98 12.70
C LEU A 385 -0.22 0.29 12.91
N ALA A 386 -0.31 0.75 14.15
CA ALA A 386 -0.81 2.08 14.47
C ALA A 386 0.13 3.13 13.85
N PRO A 387 -0.37 4.05 13.01
CA PRO A 387 0.49 4.94 12.23
C PRO A 387 1.02 6.14 13.02
N ASN A 388 0.39 6.52 14.11
CA ASN A 388 0.75 7.66 14.93
C ASN A 388 0.91 7.27 16.42
N GLN A 389 1.57 8.14 17.18
CA GLN A 389 1.91 7.85 18.58
C GLN A 389 0.68 7.80 19.48
N GLU A 390 -0.35 8.60 19.22
CA GLU A 390 -1.60 8.57 19.98
C GLU A 390 -2.29 7.21 19.86
N ALA A 391 -2.43 6.69 18.64
CA ALA A 391 -2.98 5.36 18.40
C ALA A 391 -2.13 4.26 19.05
N TYR A 392 -0.79 4.35 18.93
CA TYR A 392 0.13 3.40 19.56
C TYR A 392 0.02 3.40 21.08
N GLN A 393 -0.12 4.57 21.71
CA GLN A 393 -0.20 4.72 23.16
C GLN A 393 -1.58 4.47 23.74
N SER A 394 -2.59 4.28 22.88
CA SER A 394 -3.97 4.01 23.35
C SER A 394 -4.03 2.72 24.16
N ASP A 395 -4.93 2.67 25.14
CA ASP A 395 -5.13 1.48 25.99
C ASP A 395 -5.46 0.24 25.15
N VAL A 396 -6.22 0.42 24.07
CA VAL A 396 -6.62 -0.67 23.14
C VAL A 396 -5.39 -1.26 22.44
N TYR A 397 -4.53 -0.41 21.91
CA TYR A 397 -3.34 -0.90 21.21
C TYR A 397 -2.30 -1.48 22.19
N GLN A 398 -2.12 -0.87 23.37
CA GLN A 398 -1.23 -1.39 24.40
C GLN A 398 -1.71 -2.74 24.97
N ASP A 399 -3.02 -2.96 25.06
CA ASP A 399 -3.55 -4.28 25.41
C ASP A 399 -3.24 -5.33 24.32
N TYR A 400 -3.38 -4.97 23.04
CA TYR A 400 -2.98 -5.81 21.91
C TYR A 400 -1.49 -6.17 21.95
N VAL A 401 -0.62 -5.18 22.14
CA VAL A 401 0.84 -5.37 22.29
C VAL A 401 1.14 -6.33 23.43
N LYS A 402 0.48 -6.16 24.57
CA LYS A 402 0.77 -6.96 25.77
C LYS A 402 0.24 -8.39 25.67
N ASN A 403 -0.97 -8.58 25.14
CA ASN A 403 -1.73 -9.82 25.30
C ASN A 403 -1.90 -10.61 23.99
N SER A 404 -1.80 -9.95 22.82
CA SER A 404 -2.01 -10.60 21.52
C SER A 404 -0.72 -10.80 20.74
N PHE A 405 0.09 -9.75 20.61
CA PHE A 405 1.34 -9.82 19.82
C PHE A 405 2.46 -8.98 20.42
N PRO A 406 3.11 -9.44 21.51
CA PRO A 406 4.21 -8.70 22.16
C PRO A 406 5.40 -8.43 21.23
N ALA A 407 5.66 -9.31 20.27
CA ALA A 407 6.78 -9.19 19.34
C ALA A 407 6.68 -7.96 18.42
N VAL A 408 5.49 -7.34 18.28
CA VAL A 408 5.34 -6.10 17.48
C VAL A 408 6.18 -4.94 18.03
N SER A 409 6.50 -4.94 19.32
CA SER A 409 7.37 -3.94 19.95
C SER A 409 8.73 -3.84 19.26
N THR A 410 9.29 -4.96 18.79
CA THR A 410 10.57 -4.99 18.05
C THR A 410 10.49 -4.18 16.74
N ILE A 411 9.34 -4.17 16.09
CA ILE A 411 9.11 -3.38 14.88
C ILE A 411 9.09 -1.88 15.23
N TYR A 412 8.37 -1.49 16.27
CA TYR A 412 8.35 -0.08 16.70
C TYR A 412 9.70 0.43 17.20
N GLU A 413 10.50 -0.42 17.88
CA GLU A 413 11.87 -0.09 18.26
C GLU A 413 12.74 0.17 17.01
N SER A 414 12.59 -0.66 15.98
CA SER A 414 13.31 -0.48 14.72
C SER A 414 12.84 0.76 13.96
N LEU A 415 11.52 1.03 13.94
CA LEU A 415 10.94 2.22 13.34
C LEU A 415 11.44 3.51 14.03
N ALA A 416 11.44 3.53 15.36
CA ALA A 416 11.94 4.67 16.13
C ALA A 416 13.45 4.91 15.95
N ALA A 417 14.21 3.89 15.55
CA ALA A 417 15.63 3.97 15.25
C ALA A 417 15.93 4.29 13.77
N SER A 418 14.90 4.45 12.93
CA SER A 418 15.07 4.75 11.51
C SER A 418 15.62 6.17 11.30
N ASP A 419 16.51 6.32 10.32
CA ASP A 419 16.98 7.62 9.83
C ASP A 419 16.44 7.90 8.41
N ASP A 420 16.63 9.12 7.92
CA ASP A 420 16.08 9.60 6.65
C ASP A 420 16.63 8.87 5.41
N SER A 421 17.62 8.00 5.56
CA SER A 421 18.17 7.20 4.46
C SER A 421 17.42 5.88 4.23
N ALA A 422 16.55 5.47 5.16
CA ALA A 422 15.70 4.29 5.03
C ALA A 422 14.46 4.59 4.17
N THR A 423 14.64 4.82 2.89
CA THR A 423 13.57 5.24 1.99
C THR A 423 13.22 4.19 0.94
N ASN A 424 11.95 4.18 0.52
CA ASN A 424 11.54 3.53 -0.73
C ASN A 424 11.92 4.41 -1.93
N PRO A 425 12.17 3.82 -3.11
CA PRO A 425 12.30 4.61 -4.33
C PRO A 425 11.02 5.37 -4.65
N TYR A 426 11.14 6.67 -4.90
CA TYR A 426 10.06 7.48 -5.46
C TYR A 426 10.10 7.35 -6.99
N ILE A 427 9.46 6.31 -7.51
CA ILE A 427 9.56 5.91 -8.91
C ILE A 427 8.17 5.67 -9.52
N PRO A 428 7.84 6.35 -10.64
CA PRO A 428 6.50 6.22 -11.25
C PRO A 428 6.26 4.88 -11.95
N ILE A 429 7.32 4.11 -12.24
CA ILE A 429 7.28 2.78 -12.87
C ILE A 429 7.41 1.64 -11.83
N SER A 430 6.82 1.84 -10.65
CA SER A 430 6.93 0.91 -9.51
C SER A 430 6.44 -0.51 -9.83
N ASN A 431 5.42 -0.66 -10.68
CA ASN A 431 4.89 -1.96 -11.07
C ASN A 431 5.88 -2.73 -11.96
N GLU A 432 6.51 -2.08 -12.93
CA GLU A 432 7.52 -2.65 -13.82
C GLU A 432 8.77 -3.02 -13.02
N MET A 433 9.21 -2.14 -12.14
CA MET A 433 10.31 -2.40 -11.22
C MET A 433 10.04 -3.63 -10.35
N LYS A 434 8.87 -3.70 -9.72
CA LYS A 434 8.47 -4.83 -8.88
C LYS A 434 8.43 -6.13 -9.67
N ALA A 435 7.90 -6.10 -10.88
CA ALA A 435 7.85 -7.27 -11.77
C ALA A 435 9.25 -7.76 -12.16
N ALA A 436 10.17 -6.86 -12.52
CA ALA A 436 11.55 -7.22 -12.88
C ALA A 436 12.28 -7.84 -11.68
N ASN A 437 12.14 -7.29 -10.49
CA ASN A 437 12.75 -7.81 -9.27
C ASN A 437 12.14 -9.16 -8.84
N SER A 438 10.84 -9.35 -8.99
CA SER A 438 10.19 -10.64 -8.74
C SER A 438 10.73 -11.71 -9.68
N LEU A 439 10.84 -11.40 -10.98
CA LEU A 439 11.40 -12.32 -11.98
C LEU A 439 12.86 -12.69 -11.69
N ALA A 440 13.65 -11.76 -11.15
CA ALA A 440 15.04 -12.04 -10.75
C ALA A 440 15.08 -13.08 -9.62
N ILE A 441 14.24 -12.94 -8.59
CA ILE A 441 14.12 -13.91 -7.48
C ILE A 441 13.65 -15.26 -8.03
N GLU A 442 12.61 -15.28 -8.86
CA GLU A 442 12.06 -16.48 -9.48
C GLU A 442 13.11 -17.25 -10.29
N THR A 443 13.91 -16.54 -11.07
CA THR A 443 14.92 -17.13 -11.94
C THR A 443 15.98 -17.87 -11.12
N VAL A 444 16.50 -17.27 -10.05
CA VAL A 444 17.53 -17.92 -9.22
C VAL A 444 16.94 -19.01 -8.30
N ALA A 445 15.67 -18.91 -7.94
CA ALA A 445 14.96 -19.94 -7.19
C ALA A 445 14.70 -21.19 -8.04
N ALA A 446 14.36 -21.01 -9.32
CA ALA A 446 14.07 -22.10 -10.25
C ALA A 446 15.31 -22.82 -10.76
N ASP A 447 16.45 -22.11 -10.92
CA ASP A 447 17.70 -22.68 -11.42
C ASP A 447 18.87 -22.46 -10.44
N PRO A 448 19.29 -23.51 -9.71
CA PRO A 448 20.45 -23.43 -8.82
C PRO A 448 21.79 -23.07 -9.50
N LYS A 449 21.82 -23.03 -10.82
CA LYS A 449 23.01 -22.68 -11.62
C LYS A 449 22.83 -21.38 -12.41
N ALA A 450 21.73 -20.65 -12.19
CA ALA A 450 21.52 -19.37 -12.85
C ALA A 450 22.72 -18.45 -12.62
N ASP A 451 23.15 -17.77 -13.67
CA ASP A 451 24.17 -16.72 -13.60
C ASP A 451 23.57 -15.48 -12.93
N ILE A 452 23.89 -15.28 -11.65
CA ILE A 452 23.32 -14.18 -10.84
C ILE A 452 23.61 -12.83 -11.48
N GLN A 453 24.83 -12.60 -12.03
CA GLN A 453 25.17 -11.34 -12.67
C GLN A 453 24.37 -11.12 -13.96
N GLY A 454 24.13 -12.18 -14.73
CA GLY A 454 23.25 -12.14 -15.89
C GLY A 454 21.80 -11.83 -15.51
N VAL A 455 21.32 -12.37 -14.40
CA VAL A 455 19.97 -12.09 -13.86
C VAL A 455 19.83 -10.63 -13.42
N ILE A 456 20.80 -10.10 -12.67
CA ILE A 456 20.84 -8.69 -12.23
C ILE A 456 20.84 -7.76 -13.45
N LYS A 457 21.66 -8.05 -14.44
CA LYS A 457 21.72 -7.26 -15.67
C LYS A 457 20.39 -7.26 -16.41
N THR A 458 19.72 -8.40 -16.51
CA THR A 458 18.40 -8.50 -17.15
C THR A 458 17.35 -7.67 -16.41
N ALA A 459 17.34 -7.72 -15.08
CA ALA A 459 16.43 -6.91 -14.27
C ALA A 459 16.71 -5.41 -14.47
N GLN A 460 17.98 -4.99 -14.44
CA GLN A 460 18.37 -3.61 -14.71
C GLN A 460 17.94 -3.14 -16.09
N GLU A 461 18.17 -3.93 -17.14
CA GLU A 461 17.78 -3.58 -18.52
C GLU A 461 16.28 -3.39 -18.65
N SER A 462 15.48 -4.25 -18.02
CA SER A 462 14.01 -4.15 -18.00
C SER A 462 13.52 -2.88 -17.30
N ILE A 463 14.11 -2.55 -16.15
CA ILE A 463 13.77 -1.34 -15.38
C ILE A 463 14.22 -0.09 -16.14
N GLN A 464 15.42 -0.11 -16.73
CA GLN A 464 15.93 1.01 -17.51
C GLN A 464 15.05 1.31 -18.73
N GLU A 465 14.59 0.27 -19.45
CA GLU A 465 13.64 0.44 -20.55
C GLU A 465 12.34 1.12 -20.07
N ALA A 466 11.81 0.72 -18.93
CA ALA A 466 10.61 1.34 -18.36
C ALA A 466 10.84 2.82 -17.97
N ILE A 467 11.99 3.14 -17.37
CA ILE A 467 12.40 4.54 -17.07
C ILE A 467 12.47 5.36 -18.34
N ASP A 468 13.14 4.84 -19.37
CA ASP A 468 13.34 5.55 -20.66
C ASP A 468 12.00 5.81 -21.35
N LEU A 469 11.08 4.83 -21.38
CA LEU A 469 9.74 4.97 -21.93
C LEU A 469 8.89 5.99 -21.17
N TYR A 470 8.94 5.94 -19.84
CA TYR A 470 8.22 6.91 -19.00
C TYR A 470 8.70 8.34 -19.27
N ASN A 471 10.02 8.56 -19.27
CA ASN A 471 10.61 9.88 -19.50
C ASN A 471 10.33 10.40 -20.92
N GLN A 472 10.32 9.53 -21.95
CA GLN A 472 9.95 9.92 -23.31
C GLN A 472 8.47 10.35 -23.44
N SER A 473 7.60 9.72 -22.65
CA SER A 473 6.15 9.99 -22.70
C SER A 473 5.76 11.28 -21.95
N ASN A 474 6.65 11.78 -21.08
CA ASN A 474 6.40 12.95 -20.22
C ASN A 474 7.29 14.17 -20.59
N GLN A 475 7.98 14.14 -21.72
CA GLN A 475 8.69 15.28 -22.33
C GLN A 475 7.77 16.02 -23.29
#